data_19b626a9c3fa21a80db25c9ee394092d
#
_entry.id   19b626a9c3fa21a80db25c9ee394092d
#
_cell.length_a   1.000
_cell.length_b   1.000
_cell.length_c   1.000
_cell.angle_alpha   90.00
_cell.angle_beta   90.00
_cell.angle_gamma   90.00
#
_symmetry.space_group_name_H-M   'P 1'
#
loop_
_entity.id
_entity.type
_entity.pdbx_description
1 polymer ?
#
loop_
_entity_poly.entity_id
_entity_poly.type
_entity_poly.pdbx_seq_one_letter_code
_entity_poly.pdbx_strand_id
1 'polypeptide(L)'
;MNDLQELSTFSHEINNSLTLIYGQIQCIEKTYDTLTGNDHWNRMKDDFSSLFDFIHQFLAPAEEFSAAMEPLDLISVISEIRSSWSYYLHKEQIRFFIQADPGTAFYVYGARSKLFQLFHNLISNAVKAIQQKKETCRSPHITHITVHLSKEQGHIVLNLSDTGIGMTTEQQSRAFYRGVSFHPGGNGIGLSVVQNIARDLHIKIHIDSAPNQGTTFTLIFPAYEQQLSCPTRTEALTK
;
A
#
# COMPACT_ATOMS: atom_id res chain seq x y z
N MET A 1 25.42 -15.52 12.13
CA MET A 1 25.25 -15.01 10.75
C MET A 1 24.37 -15.92 9.89
N ASN A 2 24.33 -17.23 10.15
CA ASN A 2 23.46 -18.20 9.42
C ASN A 2 21.95 -18.00 9.72
N ASP A 3 21.59 -17.77 10.97
CA ASP A 3 20.18 -17.78 11.42
C ASP A 3 19.33 -16.66 10.78
N LEU A 4 19.93 -15.50 10.49
CA LEU A 4 19.22 -14.38 9.84
C LEU A 4 19.02 -14.62 8.34
N GLN A 5 19.95 -15.28 7.67
CA GLN A 5 19.79 -15.66 6.27
C GLN A 5 18.75 -16.78 6.10
N GLU A 6 18.72 -17.73 7.02
CA GLU A 6 17.69 -18.79 7.04
C GLU A 6 16.30 -18.20 7.30
N LEU A 7 16.17 -17.23 8.20
CA LEU A 7 14.92 -16.55 8.48
C LEU A 7 14.41 -15.75 7.25
N SER A 8 15.32 -15.06 6.55
CA SER A 8 14.97 -14.31 5.32
C SER A 8 14.52 -15.25 4.20
N THR A 9 15.23 -16.36 3.98
CA THR A 9 14.84 -17.36 2.97
C THR A 9 13.48 -17.98 3.30
N PHE A 10 13.25 -18.32 4.57
CA PHE A 10 11.98 -18.84 5.06
C PHE A 10 10.83 -17.86 4.88
N SER A 11 11.07 -16.56 5.13
CA SER A 11 10.10 -15.48 4.87
C SER A 11 9.70 -15.43 3.41
N HIS A 12 10.67 -15.46 2.49
CA HIS A 12 10.41 -15.46 1.06
C HIS A 12 9.63 -16.68 0.59
N GLU A 13 9.94 -17.87 1.11
CA GLU A 13 9.22 -19.09 0.77
C GLU A 13 7.77 -19.08 1.27
N ILE A 14 7.54 -18.58 2.48
CA ILE A 14 6.18 -18.41 3.02
C ILE A 14 5.40 -17.41 2.19
N ASN A 15 5.97 -16.25 1.90
CA ASN A 15 5.30 -15.21 1.10
C ASN A 15 4.95 -15.72 -0.30
N ASN A 16 5.85 -16.46 -0.95
CA ASN A 16 5.59 -17.09 -2.24
C ASN A 16 4.45 -18.12 -2.15
N SER A 17 4.46 -18.97 -1.12
CA SER A 17 3.44 -19.99 -0.90
C SER A 17 2.07 -19.37 -0.65
N LEU A 18 2.00 -18.33 0.18
CA LEU A 18 0.76 -17.60 0.45
C LEU A 18 0.22 -16.89 -0.80
N THR A 19 1.09 -16.30 -1.60
CA THR A 19 0.72 -15.65 -2.87
C THR A 19 0.14 -16.67 -3.85
N LEU A 20 0.73 -17.87 -3.93
CA LEU A 20 0.21 -18.96 -4.75
C LEU A 20 -1.16 -19.45 -4.28
N ILE A 21 -1.34 -19.64 -2.96
CA ILE A 21 -2.64 -20.05 -2.38
C ILE A 21 -3.69 -18.98 -2.64
N TYR A 22 -3.35 -17.71 -2.46
CA TYR A 22 -4.26 -16.60 -2.74
C TYR A 22 -4.68 -16.57 -4.21
N GLY A 23 -3.74 -16.76 -5.13
CA GLY A 23 -4.01 -16.90 -6.55
C GLY A 23 -4.94 -18.08 -6.88
N GLN A 24 -4.77 -19.22 -6.20
CA GLN A 24 -5.65 -20.39 -6.36
C GLN A 24 -7.08 -20.10 -5.85
N ILE A 25 -7.22 -19.46 -4.68
CA ILE A 25 -8.51 -19.04 -4.14
C ILE A 25 -9.23 -18.14 -5.14
N GLN A 26 -8.53 -17.17 -5.74
CA GLN A 26 -9.09 -16.29 -6.78
C GLN A 26 -9.51 -17.05 -8.04
N CYS A 27 -8.70 -18.02 -8.48
CA CYS A 27 -9.04 -18.86 -9.63
C CYS A 27 -10.30 -19.71 -9.38
N ILE A 28 -10.42 -20.30 -8.18
CA ILE A 28 -11.59 -21.08 -7.78
C ILE A 28 -12.84 -20.20 -7.76
N GLU A 29 -12.76 -19.01 -7.17
CA GLU A 29 -13.88 -18.05 -7.13
C GLU A 29 -14.33 -17.63 -8.54
N LYS A 30 -13.37 -17.41 -9.44
CA LYS A 30 -13.65 -17.07 -10.83
C LYS A 30 -14.29 -18.22 -11.62
N THR A 31 -14.01 -19.45 -11.21
CA THR A 31 -14.51 -20.65 -11.89
C THR A 31 -15.91 -21.06 -11.39
N TYR A 32 -16.20 -20.79 -10.13
CA TYR A 32 -17.42 -21.23 -9.46
C TYR A 32 -18.17 -20.06 -8.82
N ASP A 33 -19.02 -19.38 -9.59
CA ASP A 33 -19.82 -18.22 -9.13
C ASP A 33 -20.71 -18.51 -7.92
N THR A 34 -21.08 -19.78 -7.73
CA THR A 34 -21.91 -20.22 -6.59
C THR A 34 -21.22 -20.12 -5.24
N LEU A 35 -19.89 -20.01 -5.20
CA LEU A 35 -19.12 -19.89 -3.97
C LEU A 35 -19.23 -18.49 -3.34
N THR A 36 -19.52 -17.46 -4.13
CA THR A 36 -19.62 -16.08 -3.61
C THR A 36 -20.75 -15.89 -2.59
N GLY A 37 -21.79 -16.74 -2.66
CA GLY A 37 -22.91 -16.78 -1.68
C GLY A 37 -22.71 -17.75 -0.52
N ASN A 38 -21.57 -18.44 -0.42
CA ASN A 38 -21.31 -19.43 0.61
C ASN A 38 -20.58 -18.81 1.81
N ASP A 39 -21.23 -18.78 2.97
CA ASP A 39 -20.68 -18.19 4.20
C ASP A 39 -19.37 -18.85 4.66
N HIS A 40 -19.21 -20.16 4.48
CA HIS A 40 -17.96 -20.85 4.84
C HIS A 40 -16.82 -20.47 3.93
N TRP A 41 -17.10 -20.29 2.62
CA TRP A 41 -16.12 -19.81 1.65
C TRP A 41 -15.65 -18.39 1.98
N ASN A 42 -16.60 -17.51 2.30
CA ASN A 42 -16.29 -16.13 2.65
C ASN A 42 -15.46 -16.05 3.96
N ARG A 43 -15.84 -16.81 4.99
CA ARG A 43 -15.06 -16.90 6.24
C ARG A 43 -13.64 -17.42 5.98
N MET A 44 -13.48 -18.48 5.17
CA MET A 44 -12.17 -19.02 4.83
C MET A 44 -11.28 -17.96 4.16
N LYS A 45 -11.85 -17.12 3.28
CA LYS A 45 -11.10 -16.02 2.65
C LYS A 45 -10.71 -14.95 3.65
N ASP A 46 -11.61 -14.61 4.56
CA ASP A 46 -11.35 -13.62 5.62
C ASP A 46 -10.26 -14.14 6.57
N ASP A 47 -10.33 -15.43 6.95
CA ASP A 47 -9.31 -16.08 7.79
C ASP A 47 -7.95 -16.14 7.05
N PHE A 48 -7.96 -16.46 5.75
CA PHE A 48 -6.74 -16.47 4.95
C PHE A 48 -6.15 -15.07 4.79
N SER A 49 -6.97 -14.06 4.54
CA SER A 49 -6.54 -12.65 4.47
C SER A 49 -5.94 -12.20 5.81
N SER A 50 -6.57 -12.58 6.91
CA SER A 50 -6.07 -12.28 8.27
C SER A 50 -4.74 -12.99 8.55
N LEU A 51 -4.58 -14.23 8.11
CA LEU A 51 -3.34 -14.99 8.21
C LEU A 51 -2.24 -14.37 7.34
N PHE A 52 -2.57 -13.95 6.13
CA PHE A 52 -1.66 -13.25 5.22
C PHE A 52 -1.14 -11.96 5.87
N ASP A 53 -2.04 -11.12 6.39
CA ASP A 53 -1.69 -9.90 7.10
C ASP A 53 -0.83 -10.19 8.34
N PHE A 54 -1.16 -11.22 9.11
CA PHE A 54 -0.40 -11.62 10.30
C PHE A 54 1.03 -12.08 9.95
N ILE A 55 1.17 -12.92 8.93
CA ILE A 55 2.48 -13.43 8.50
C ILE A 55 3.34 -12.31 7.95
N HIS A 56 2.79 -11.43 7.10
CA HIS A 56 3.51 -10.25 6.62
C HIS A 56 3.99 -9.34 7.75
N GLN A 57 3.22 -9.22 8.83
CA GLN A 57 3.64 -8.48 10.01
C GLN A 57 4.76 -9.15 10.80
N PHE A 58 4.72 -10.49 10.89
CA PHE A 58 5.69 -11.26 11.67
C PHE A 58 7.02 -11.39 10.94
N LEU A 59 6.98 -11.47 9.62
CA LEU A 59 8.15 -11.64 8.76
C LEU A 59 8.77 -10.29 8.32
N ALA A 60 8.02 -9.18 8.40
CA ALA A 60 8.55 -7.85 8.10
C ALA A 60 9.88 -7.52 8.80
N PRO A 61 10.10 -7.87 10.09
CA PRO A 61 11.40 -7.65 10.74
C PRO A 61 12.55 -8.43 10.13
N ALA A 62 12.28 -9.60 9.55
CA ALA A 62 13.32 -10.43 8.92
C ALA A 62 13.71 -9.94 7.52
N GLU A 63 12.77 -9.35 6.79
CA GLU A 63 13.01 -8.70 5.49
C GLU A 63 13.72 -7.34 5.63
N GLU A 64 13.61 -6.68 6.77
CA GLU A 64 14.30 -5.42 7.05
C GLU A 64 15.82 -5.49 6.89
N PHE A 65 16.42 -6.65 7.14
CA PHE A 65 17.87 -6.83 7.03
C PHE A 65 18.37 -7.07 5.60
N SER A 66 17.50 -7.33 4.62
CA SER A 66 17.85 -7.71 3.24
C SER A 66 17.25 -6.81 2.15
N ALA A 67 16.44 -5.82 2.48
CA ALA A 67 15.83 -4.98 1.48
C ALA A 67 16.85 -3.98 0.92
N ALA A 68 17.34 -4.24 -0.29
CA ALA A 68 18.22 -3.32 -1.00
C ALA A 68 17.53 -1.98 -1.21
N MET A 69 18.23 -0.91 -0.80
CA MET A 69 17.80 0.46 -1.06
C MET A 69 18.18 0.83 -2.48
N GLU A 70 17.22 1.29 -3.27
CA GLU A 70 17.41 1.62 -4.69
C GLU A 70 16.55 2.82 -5.11
N PRO A 71 16.89 3.49 -6.21
CA PRO A 71 16.02 4.48 -6.82
C PRO A 71 14.77 3.81 -7.39
N LEU A 72 13.58 4.24 -6.94
CA LEU A 72 12.29 3.68 -7.34
C LEU A 72 11.38 4.77 -7.90
N ASP A 73 10.78 4.50 -9.05
CA ASP A 73 9.72 5.33 -9.60
C ASP A 73 8.39 5.00 -8.89
N LEU A 74 7.85 5.97 -8.15
CA LEU A 74 6.61 5.80 -7.39
C LEU A 74 5.41 5.48 -8.27
N ILE A 75 5.35 6.01 -9.50
CA ILE A 75 4.24 5.72 -10.42
C ILE A 75 4.24 4.23 -10.78
N SER A 76 5.43 3.67 -11.06
CA SER A 76 5.58 2.25 -11.36
C SER A 76 5.17 1.37 -10.17
N VAL A 77 5.63 1.70 -8.96
CA VAL A 77 5.26 0.95 -7.73
C VAL A 77 3.76 0.98 -7.51
N ILE A 78 3.12 2.16 -7.58
CA ILE A 78 1.67 2.31 -7.35
C ILE A 78 0.86 1.62 -8.44
N SER A 79 1.32 1.66 -9.70
CA SER A 79 0.64 0.99 -10.82
C SER A 79 0.66 -0.54 -10.66
N GLU A 80 1.76 -1.09 -10.16
CA GLU A 80 1.86 -2.53 -9.87
C GLU A 80 0.92 -2.93 -8.74
N ILE A 81 0.88 -2.15 -7.66
CA ILE A 81 -0.06 -2.39 -6.56
C ILE A 81 -1.50 -2.27 -7.03
N ARG A 82 -1.86 -1.24 -7.82
CA ARG A 82 -3.19 -1.14 -8.41
C ARG A 82 -3.53 -2.39 -9.22
N SER A 83 -2.57 -2.93 -9.96
CA SER A 83 -2.78 -4.15 -10.76
C SER A 83 -3.03 -5.37 -9.88
N SER A 84 -2.33 -5.51 -8.76
CA SER A 84 -2.55 -6.60 -7.80
C SER A 84 -3.93 -6.53 -7.12
N TRP A 85 -4.48 -5.30 -6.96
CA TRP A 85 -5.81 -5.08 -6.41
C TRP A 85 -6.93 -5.07 -7.46
N SER A 86 -6.62 -5.17 -8.76
CA SER A 86 -7.57 -4.93 -9.87
C SER A 86 -8.84 -5.77 -9.79
N TYR A 87 -8.71 -7.06 -9.49
CA TYR A 87 -9.87 -7.96 -9.34
C TYR A 87 -10.78 -7.51 -8.19
N TYR A 88 -10.20 -7.23 -7.02
CA TYR A 88 -10.95 -6.83 -5.83
C TYR A 88 -11.64 -5.48 -6.01
N LEU A 89 -10.93 -4.51 -6.58
CA LEU A 89 -11.47 -3.18 -6.89
C LEU A 89 -12.64 -3.27 -7.88
N HIS A 90 -12.52 -4.13 -8.89
CA HIS A 90 -13.60 -4.35 -9.86
C HIS A 90 -14.83 -5.01 -9.20
N LYS A 91 -14.62 -6.06 -8.41
CA LYS A 91 -15.69 -6.75 -7.66
C LYS A 91 -16.44 -5.78 -6.75
N GLU A 92 -15.71 -4.95 -6.02
CA GLU A 92 -16.25 -3.94 -5.11
C GLU A 92 -16.74 -2.67 -5.82
N GLN A 93 -16.64 -2.59 -7.15
CA GLN A 93 -17.01 -1.40 -7.94
C GLN A 93 -16.29 -0.12 -7.45
N ILE A 94 -15.03 -0.24 -7.04
CA ILE A 94 -14.18 0.87 -6.62
C ILE A 94 -13.31 1.29 -7.80
N ARG A 95 -13.38 2.55 -8.21
CA ARG A 95 -12.50 3.11 -9.22
C ARG A 95 -11.17 3.50 -8.58
N PHE A 96 -10.07 3.25 -9.28
CA PHE A 96 -8.73 3.65 -8.81
C PHE A 96 -8.06 4.55 -9.85
N PHE A 97 -7.76 5.78 -9.47
CA PHE A 97 -7.14 6.77 -10.33
C PHE A 97 -5.71 7.07 -9.88
N ILE A 98 -4.79 7.18 -10.84
CA ILE A 98 -3.44 7.69 -10.62
C ILE A 98 -3.33 8.98 -11.45
N GLN A 99 -3.01 10.07 -10.79
CA GLN A 99 -2.81 11.38 -11.39
C GLN A 99 -1.41 11.87 -11.01
N ALA A 100 -0.70 12.45 -11.95
CA ALA A 100 0.64 12.96 -11.73
C ALA A 100 0.87 14.21 -12.58
N ASP A 101 1.70 15.13 -12.11
CA ASP A 101 2.07 16.31 -12.85
C ASP A 101 2.80 15.93 -14.15
N PRO A 102 2.35 16.43 -15.31
CA PRO A 102 2.91 16.03 -16.61
C PRO A 102 4.41 16.34 -16.71
N GLY A 103 5.17 15.39 -17.27
CA GLY A 103 6.61 15.56 -17.51
C GLY A 103 7.48 15.54 -16.25
N THR A 104 6.91 15.23 -15.08
CA THR A 104 7.63 15.15 -13.81
C THR A 104 8.03 13.72 -13.50
N ALA A 105 9.28 13.51 -13.09
CA ALA A 105 9.78 12.22 -12.62
C ALA A 105 9.65 12.12 -11.08
N PHE A 106 9.13 11.00 -10.59
CA PHE A 106 8.82 10.78 -9.17
C PHE A 106 9.69 9.68 -8.56
N TYR A 107 11.03 9.90 -8.62
CA TYR A 107 11.99 8.95 -8.05
C TYR A 107 12.22 9.21 -6.57
N VAL A 108 12.16 8.14 -5.77
CA VAL A 108 12.52 8.11 -4.35
C VAL A 108 13.61 7.07 -4.13
N TYR A 109 14.40 7.23 -3.06
CA TYR A 109 15.36 6.21 -2.64
C TYR A 109 14.76 5.39 -1.51
N GLY A 110 14.60 4.08 -1.73
CA GLY A 110 13.90 3.25 -0.77
C GLY A 110 14.00 1.76 -1.08
N ALA A 111 13.48 0.95 -0.17
CA ALA A 111 13.30 -0.48 -0.39
C ALA A 111 11.93 -0.75 -1.04
N ARG A 112 11.92 -1.45 -2.19
CA ARG A 112 10.70 -1.76 -2.93
C ARG A 112 9.66 -2.49 -2.08
N SER A 113 10.09 -3.49 -1.29
CA SER A 113 9.22 -4.24 -0.38
C SER A 113 8.54 -3.35 0.66
N LYS A 114 9.29 -2.42 1.27
CA LYS A 114 8.74 -1.45 2.24
C LYS A 114 7.71 -0.53 1.61
N LEU A 115 7.98 0.01 0.42
CA LEU A 115 7.00 0.84 -0.28
C LEU A 115 5.74 0.05 -0.67
N PHE A 116 5.93 -1.19 -1.12
CA PHE A 116 4.82 -2.08 -1.44
C PHE A 116 3.94 -2.32 -0.21
N GLN A 117 4.54 -2.66 0.93
CA GLN A 117 3.84 -2.86 2.20
C GLN A 117 3.13 -1.59 2.68
N LEU A 118 3.76 -0.42 2.57
CA LEU A 118 3.17 0.87 2.93
C LEU A 118 1.90 1.14 2.13
N PHE A 119 1.99 1.07 0.78
CA PHE A 119 0.85 1.33 -0.08
C PHE A 119 -0.23 0.26 0.02
N HIS A 120 0.15 -1.02 0.18
CA HIS A 120 -0.82 -2.11 0.41
C HIS A 120 -1.67 -1.82 1.65
N ASN A 121 -1.06 -1.44 2.77
CA ASN A 121 -1.79 -1.10 4.00
C ASN A 121 -2.72 0.11 3.81
N LEU A 122 -2.27 1.16 3.12
CA LEU A 122 -3.10 2.34 2.86
C LEU A 122 -4.28 2.02 1.95
N ILE A 123 -4.08 1.25 0.88
CA ILE A 123 -5.15 0.85 -0.05
C ILE A 123 -6.13 -0.11 0.64
N SER A 124 -5.65 -1.06 1.44
CA SER A 124 -6.50 -1.96 2.23
C SER A 124 -7.41 -1.16 3.17
N ASN A 125 -6.87 -0.17 3.86
CA ASN A 125 -7.66 0.70 4.73
C ASN A 125 -8.70 1.50 3.95
N ALA A 126 -8.34 2.08 2.80
CA ALA A 126 -9.25 2.81 1.92
C ALA A 126 -10.42 1.93 1.45
N VAL A 127 -10.13 0.71 1.02
CA VAL A 127 -11.13 -0.26 0.57
C VAL A 127 -12.08 -0.61 1.70
N LYS A 128 -11.57 -0.94 2.89
CA LYS A 128 -12.39 -1.25 4.09
C LYS A 128 -13.29 -0.06 4.49
N ALA A 129 -12.75 1.16 4.45
CA ALA A 129 -13.51 2.37 4.74
C ALA A 129 -14.64 2.62 3.73
N ILE A 130 -14.41 2.35 2.44
CA ILE A 130 -15.42 2.44 1.39
C ILE A 130 -16.50 1.37 1.58
N GLN A 131 -16.12 0.13 1.89
CA GLN A 131 -17.07 -0.95 2.15
C GLN A 131 -17.97 -0.62 3.35
N GLN A 132 -17.38 -0.19 4.46
CA GLN A 132 -18.14 0.21 5.65
C GLN A 132 -19.13 1.34 5.36
N LYS A 133 -18.75 2.31 4.51
CA LYS A 133 -19.67 3.37 4.10
C LYS A 133 -20.81 2.82 3.25
N LYS A 134 -20.56 1.88 2.33
CA LYS A 134 -21.60 1.24 1.53
C LYS A 134 -22.63 0.51 2.41
N GLU A 135 -22.19 -0.14 3.47
CA GLU A 135 -23.06 -0.85 4.41
C GLU A 135 -23.92 0.10 5.26
N THR A 136 -23.35 1.26 5.63
CA THR A 136 -24.02 2.21 6.54
C THR A 136 -24.86 3.25 5.82
N CYS A 137 -24.49 3.62 4.59
CA CYS A 137 -25.19 4.66 3.82
C CYS A 137 -26.04 4.05 2.72
N ARG A 138 -27.36 4.29 2.77
CA ARG A 138 -28.34 3.79 1.78
C ARG A 138 -28.32 4.52 0.42
N SER A 139 -27.61 5.63 0.32
CA SER A 139 -27.58 6.43 -0.93
C SER A 139 -26.47 5.92 -1.86
N PRO A 140 -26.68 5.85 -3.18
CA PRO A 140 -25.64 5.51 -4.12
C PRO A 140 -24.52 6.56 -4.10
N HIS A 141 -23.28 6.14 -3.88
CA HIS A 141 -22.14 7.04 -3.95
C HIS A 141 -21.12 6.55 -4.97
N ILE A 142 -20.42 7.51 -5.56
CA ILE A 142 -19.27 7.20 -6.41
C ILE A 142 -18.13 6.76 -5.49
N THR A 143 -17.74 5.50 -5.57
CA THR A 143 -16.66 4.93 -4.78
C THR A 143 -15.35 4.96 -5.57
N HIS A 144 -14.37 5.67 -5.05
CA HIS A 144 -13.06 5.72 -5.69
C HIS A 144 -11.93 5.92 -4.69
N ILE A 145 -10.74 5.51 -5.14
CA ILE A 145 -9.47 5.83 -4.54
C ILE A 145 -8.70 6.65 -5.57
N THR A 146 -8.11 7.75 -5.16
CA THR A 146 -7.28 8.59 -6.03
C THR A 146 -5.90 8.73 -5.42
N VAL A 147 -4.87 8.49 -6.21
CA VAL A 147 -3.49 8.81 -5.88
C VAL A 147 -3.06 9.96 -6.77
N HIS A 148 -2.67 11.07 -6.17
CA HIS A 148 -2.16 12.25 -6.86
C HIS A 148 -0.72 12.50 -6.44
N LEU A 149 0.19 12.67 -7.43
CA LEU A 149 1.60 12.96 -7.22
C LEU A 149 1.94 14.33 -7.77
N SER A 150 2.60 15.14 -6.94
CA SER A 150 3.19 16.43 -7.31
C SER A 150 4.62 16.53 -6.80
N LYS A 151 5.40 17.47 -7.33
CA LYS A 151 6.75 17.78 -6.84
C LYS A 151 6.80 19.19 -6.32
N GLU A 152 7.12 19.36 -5.04
CA GLU A 152 7.13 20.65 -4.35
C GLU A 152 8.43 20.81 -3.56
N GLN A 153 9.17 21.89 -3.81
CA GLN A 153 10.38 22.26 -3.06
C GLN A 153 11.39 21.11 -2.85
N GLY A 154 11.64 20.29 -3.88
CA GLY A 154 12.57 19.15 -3.79
C GLY A 154 12.01 17.93 -3.06
N HIS A 155 10.71 17.91 -2.77
CA HIS A 155 10.00 16.77 -2.22
C HIS A 155 8.95 16.26 -3.21
N ILE A 156 8.63 14.99 -3.11
CA ILE A 156 7.47 14.41 -3.81
C ILE A 156 6.33 14.35 -2.80
N VAL A 157 5.23 14.99 -3.14
CA VAL A 157 3.98 14.96 -2.36
C VAL A 157 3.04 13.98 -3.03
N LEU A 158 2.64 12.94 -2.29
CA LEU A 158 1.68 11.94 -2.71
C LEU A 158 0.45 12.04 -1.82
N ASN A 159 -0.70 12.32 -2.42
CA ASN A 159 -2.00 12.30 -1.77
C ASN A 159 -2.76 11.03 -2.17
N LEU A 160 -3.04 10.15 -1.21
CA LEU A 160 -3.90 8.99 -1.37
C LEU A 160 -5.22 9.30 -0.69
N SER A 161 -6.27 9.47 -1.50
CA SER A 161 -7.61 9.85 -1.04
C SER A 161 -8.62 8.75 -1.32
N ASP A 162 -9.50 8.48 -0.37
CA ASP A 162 -10.63 7.58 -0.52
C ASP A 162 -11.97 8.30 -0.28
N THR A 163 -13.04 7.69 -0.74
CA THR A 163 -14.42 8.17 -0.52
C THR A 163 -15.16 7.40 0.58
N GLY A 164 -14.42 6.78 1.48
CA GLY A 164 -14.94 5.94 2.55
C GLY A 164 -15.68 6.68 3.66
N ILE A 165 -15.89 5.99 4.77
CA ILE A 165 -16.62 6.51 5.93
C ILE A 165 -15.88 7.66 6.63
N GLY A 166 -14.56 7.78 6.44
CA GLY A 166 -13.73 8.76 7.12
C GLY A 166 -13.57 8.50 8.61
N MET A 167 -12.93 9.46 9.30
CA MET A 167 -12.58 9.38 10.71
C MET A 167 -12.95 10.66 11.46
N THR A 168 -13.36 10.50 12.72
CA THR A 168 -13.48 11.63 13.66
C THR A 168 -12.09 12.13 14.06
N THR A 169 -12.00 13.34 14.61
CA THR A 169 -10.73 13.92 15.13
C THR A 169 -10.10 13.02 16.19
N GLU A 170 -10.91 12.39 17.06
CA GLU A 170 -10.42 11.44 18.06
C GLU A 170 -9.83 10.19 17.39
N GLN A 171 -10.49 9.64 16.38
CA GLN A 171 -9.97 8.50 15.62
C GLN A 171 -8.66 8.84 14.91
N GLN A 172 -8.57 10.00 14.26
CA GLN A 172 -7.34 10.46 13.60
C GLN A 172 -6.16 10.54 14.58
N SER A 173 -6.36 11.11 15.76
CA SER A 173 -5.30 11.23 16.76
C SER A 173 -4.74 9.88 17.25
N ARG A 174 -5.51 8.81 17.11
CA ARG A 174 -5.17 7.45 17.55
C ARG A 174 -4.88 6.49 16.39
N ALA A 175 -5.02 6.95 15.16
CA ALA A 175 -5.00 6.09 13.97
C ALA A 175 -3.70 5.28 13.81
N PHE A 176 -2.56 5.83 14.24
CA PHE A 176 -1.26 5.17 14.17
C PHE A 176 -0.90 4.34 15.41
N TYR A 177 -1.74 4.30 16.45
CA TYR A 177 -1.44 3.50 17.63
C TYR A 177 -1.67 2.04 17.34
N ARG A 178 -0.67 1.22 17.71
CA ARG A 178 -0.74 -0.24 17.51
C ARG A 178 -1.93 -0.84 18.27
N GLY A 179 -2.68 -1.72 17.60
CA GLY A 179 -3.85 -2.38 18.16
C GLY A 179 -5.14 -1.56 18.11
N VAL A 180 -5.10 -0.33 17.55
CA VAL A 180 -6.28 0.50 17.36
C VAL A 180 -6.87 0.21 15.96
N SER A 181 -8.07 -0.34 15.91
CA SER A 181 -8.84 -0.55 14.69
C SER A 181 -10.20 0.14 14.80
N PHE A 182 -10.62 0.78 13.72
CA PHE A 182 -11.94 1.40 13.59
C PHE A 182 -12.89 0.57 12.72
N HIS A 183 -12.41 -0.58 12.23
CA HIS A 183 -13.20 -1.51 11.42
C HIS A 183 -13.44 -2.81 12.18
N PRO A 184 -14.65 -3.40 12.09
CA PRO A 184 -14.90 -4.74 12.63
C PRO A 184 -13.91 -5.76 12.04
N GLY A 185 -13.30 -6.58 12.90
CA GLY A 185 -12.33 -7.59 12.48
C GLY A 185 -10.93 -7.06 12.10
N GLY A 186 -10.68 -5.77 12.23
CA GLY A 186 -9.35 -5.20 11.97
C GLY A 186 -8.39 -5.41 13.15
N ASN A 187 -7.15 -5.83 12.88
CA ASN A 187 -6.11 -6.07 13.89
C ASN A 187 -5.45 -4.78 14.41
N GLY A 188 -5.77 -3.61 13.84
CA GLY A 188 -5.22 -2.31 14.26
C GLY A 188 -3.72 -2.16 14.09
N ILE A 189 -3.10 -2.87 13.15
CA ILE A 189 -1.65 -2.90 12.98
C ILE A 189 -1.22 -2.20 11.68
N GLY A 190 -2.06 -2.16 10.65
CA GLY A 190 -1.70 -1.66 9.32
C GLY A 190 -1.14 -0.23 9.33
N LEU A 191 -1.78 0.72 10.02
CA LEU A 191 -1.30 2.11 10.09
C LEU A 191 -0.06 2.27 10.97
N SER A 192 0.14 1.44 12.00
CA SER A 192 1.39 1.45 12.77
C SER A 192 2.57 0.94 11.94
N VAL A 193 2.36 -0.02 11.04
CA VAL A 193 3.36 -0.47 10.06
C VAL A 193 3.68 0.67 9.08
N VAL A 194 2.66 1.36 8.55
CA VAL A 194 2.84 2.54 7.69
C VAL A 194 3.71 3.59 8.38
N GLN A 195 3.45 3.88 9.66
CA GLN A 195 4.24 4.85 10.45
C GLN A 195 5.70 4.41 10.62
N ASN A 196 5.95 3.12 10.88
CA ASN A 196 7.30 2.59 11.01
C ASN A 196 8.08 2.73 9.70
N ILE A 197 7.49 2.28 8.59
CA ILE A 197 8.10 2.41 7.26
C ILE A 197 8.38 3.87 6.91
N ALA A 198 7.42 4.74 7.19
CA ALA A 198 7.59 6.17 6.93
C ALA A 198 8.75 6.77 7.71
N ARG A 199 8.93 6.39 8.98
CA ARG A 199 10.07 6.81 9.80
C ARG A 199 11.39 6.32 9.22
N ASP A 200 11.45 5.03 8.82
CA ASP A 200 12.65 4.42 8.26
C ASP A 200 13.09 5.06 6.93
N LEU A 201 12.10 5.45 6.11
CA LEU A 201 12.32 6.06 4.80
C LEU A 201 12.26 7.60 4.83
N HIS A 202 12.21 8.21 6.03
CA HIS A 202 12.13 9.67 6.23
C HIS A 202 10.92 10.33 5.54
N ILE A 203 9.81 9.60 5.42
CA ILE A 203 8.55 10.08 4.85
C ILE A 203 7.74 10.78 5.93
N LYS A 204 7.28 12.01 5.68
CA LYS A 204 6.30 12.66 6.57
C LYS A 204 4.89 12.25 6.15
N ILE A 205 4.05 11.94 7.14
CA ILE A 205 2.65 11.54 6.90
C ILE A 205 1.72 12.52 7.60
N HIS A 206 0.69 12.97 6.87
CA HIS A 206 -0.44 13.72 7.40
C HIS A 206 -1.74 13.00 7.06
N ILE A 207 -2.73 13.11 7.94
CA ILE A 207 -4.08 12.60 7.74
C ILE A 207 -5.03 13.79 7.75
N ASP A 208 -5.86 13.87 6.72
CA ASP A 208 -7.04 14.74 6.68
C ASP A 208 -8.27 13.88 6.44
N SER A 209 -9.23 13.93 7.36
CA SER A 209 -10.40 13.06 7.31
C SER A 209 -11.57 13.70 8.06
N ALA A 210 -12.78 13.45 7.56
CA ALA A 210 -14.00 13.81 8.27
C ALA A 210 -15.05 12.70 8.12
N PRO A 211 -15.93 12.50 9.10
CA PRO A 211 -16.99 11.50 9.01
C PRO A 211 -17.82 11.64 7.73
N ASN A 212 -17.98 10.54 7.02
CA ASN A 212 -18.67 10.42 5.73
C ASN A 212 -18.04 11.19 4.54
N GLN A 213 -16.89 11.81 4.70
CA GLN A 213 -16.19 12.54 3.63
C GLN A 213 -15.01 11.78 3.05
N GLY A 214 -14.60 10.66 3.69
CA GLY A 214 -13.43 9.88 3.31
C GLY A 214 -12.17 10.32 4.03
N THR A 215 -11.03 9.81 3.57
CA THR A 215 -9.72 10.09 4.16
C THR A 215 -8.72 10.42 3.08
N THR A 216 -7.86 11.39 3.36
CA THR A 216 -6.66 11.68 2.56
C THR A 216 -5.42 11.49 3.41
N PHE A 217 -4.55 10.58 2.96
CA PHE A 217 -3.20 10.45 3.47
C PHE A 217 -2.25 11.24 2.57
N THR A 218 -1.57 12.24 3.12
CA THR A 218 -0.51 12.98 2.45
C THR A 218 0.84 12.44 2.88
N LEU A 219 1.60 11.90 1.93
CA LEU A 219 2.94 11.37 2.14
C LEU A 219 3.94 12.30 1.44
N ILE A 220 4.91 12.81 2.20
CA ILE A 220 5.95 13.70 1.69
C ILE A 220 7.27 12.94 1.70
N PHE A 221 7.75 12.59 0.51
CA PHE A 221 8.98 11.86 0.29
C PHE A 221 10.12 12.83 0.00
N PRO A 222 11.35 12.57 0.50
CA PRO A 222 12.55 13.21 -0.06
C PRO A 222 12.70 12.75 -1.53
N ALA A 223 12.77 13.70 -2.46
CA ALA A 223 12.95 13.37 -3.86
C ALA A 223 14.38 12.85 -4.09
N TYR A 224 14.51 11.76 -4.86
CA TYR A 224 15.79 11.29 -5.34
C TYR A 224 16.12 11.98 -6.67
N GLU A 225 17.11 12.85 -6.64
CA GLU A 225 17.65 13.46 -7.86
C GLU A 225 18.77 12.57 -8.38
N GLN A 226 18.52 11.86 -9.49
CA GLN A 226 19.60 11.23 -10.23
C GLN A 226 20.57 12.34 -10.67
N GLN A 227 21.76 12.37 -10.09
CA GLN A 227 22.85 13.11 -10.70
C GLN A 227 23.11 12.44 -12.05
N LEU A 228 22.59 13.05 -13.12
CA LEU A 228 23.02 12.78 -14.47
C LEU A 228 24.48 13.23 -14.53
N SER A 229 25.41 12.35 -14.13
CA SER A 229 26.82 12.51 -14.46
C SER A 229 26.92 12.32 -15.98
N CYS A 230 26.75 13.42 -16.68
CA CYS A 230 27.19 13.51 -18.06
C CYS A 230 28.72 13.25 -18.04
N PRO A 231 29.24 12.16 -18.62
CA PRO A 231 30.68 12.07 -18.81
C PRO A 231 31.06 13.16 -19.77
N THR A 232 31.67 14.23 -19.26
CA THR A 232 32.39 15.21 -20.05
C THR A 232 33.45 14.44 -20.83
N ARG A 233 33.14 14.18 -22.08
CA ARG A 233 34.08 13.70 -23.09
C ARG A 233 35.11 14.80 -23.29
N THR A 234 36.14 14.81 -22.46
CA THR A 234 37.33 15.64 -22.71
C THR A 234 38.01 15.05 -23.92
N GLU A 235 37.75 15.66 -25.06
CA GLU A 235 38.59 15.48 -26.25
C GLU A 235 39.99 15.95 -25.92
N ALA A 236 40.89 15.01 -25.73
CA ALA A 236 42.32 15.25 -25.83
C ALA A 236 42.68 15.18 -27.31
N LEU A 237 42.44 16.28 -28.02
CA LEU A 237 43.22 16.65 -29.20
C LEU A 237 44.49 17.28 -28.68
N THR A 238 45.65 16.58 -28.81
CA THR A 238 46.92 17.26 -29.18
C THR A 238 48.02 16.26 -29.48
N LYS A 239 48.46 16.35 -30.72
CA LYS A 239 49.77 16.06 -31.34
C LYS A 239 50.12 14.58 -31.54
#